data_927ca1eb1eff7472a9972b3a5f1576c4
#
_entry.id   927ca1eb1eff7472a9972b3a5f1576c4
#
_cell.length_a   1.000
_cell.length_b   1.000
_cell.length_c   1.000
_cell.angle_alpha   90.00
_cell.angle_beta   90.00
_cell.angle_gamma   90.00
#
_symmetry.space_group_name_H-M   'P 1'
#
loop_
_entity.id
_entity.type
_entity.pdbx_description
1 polymer ?
#
loop_
_entity_poly.entity_id
_entity_poly.type
_entity_poly.pdbx_seq_one_letter_code
_entity_poly.pdbx_strand_id
1 'polypeptide(L)'
;MAIDIDIERRLGERVIAARFTAGPGLTALFGPSGAGKTSILNMVAGLLRPDRGHIRVGARTLFGGGVDLPPEARRTGYIFQDGRLFPHRRVRANLLYGFHLADPADRWMAFDEAVAFLGIGELLDRWPRTLTGGEAQRVAIGRALLRGPEFLLMDEPLSSLDAARRGDIMTVIERIRDELKLPVLYVSHDRAEVDRLATQVVEVGE
;
A
#
# COMPACT_ATOMS: atom_id res chain seq x y z
N MET A 1 2.73 -12.67 -9.52
CA MET A 1 2.82 -13.19 -8.13
C MET A 1 1.43 -13.08 -7.53
N ALA A 2 0.96 -14.08 -6.77
CA ALA A 2 -0.35 -14.06 -6.12
C ALA A 2 -0.19 -13.88 -4.60
N ILE A 3 -1.16 -13.22 -3.97
CA ILE A 3 -1.27 -13.07 -2.52
C ILE A 3 -2.47 -13.92 -2.08
N ASP A 4 -2.23 -14.96 -1.30
CA ASP A 4 -3.24 -15.88 -0.77
C ASP A 4 -3.50 -15.54 0.70
N ILE A 5 -4.74 -15.21 1.01
CA ILE A 5 -5.18 -14.71 2.31
C ILE A 5 -6.35 -15.55 2.78
N ASP A 6 -6.22 -16.14 3.96
CA ASP A 6 -7.29 -16.76 4.75
C ASP A 6 -6.99 -16.42 6.21
N ILE A 7 -7.62 -15.39 6.73
CA ILE A 7 -7.31 -14.84 8.06
C ILE A 7 -8.57 -14.49 8.83
N GLU A 8 -8.46 -14.59 10.15
CA GLU A 8 -9.48 -14.14 11.08
C GLU A 8 -8.84 -13.47 12.29
N ARG A 9 -9.47 -12.40 12.76
CA ARG A 9 -9.10 -11.68 13.97
C ARG A 9 -10.34 -11.18 14.71
N ARG A 10 -10.43 -11.43 16.02
CA ARG A 10 -11.42 -10.84 16.90
C ARG A 10 -10.91 -9.50 17.46
N LEU A 11 -11.70 -8.44 17.26
CA LEU A 11 -11.46 -7.11 17.80
C LEU A 11 -12.68 -6.69 18.64
N GLY A 12 -12.58 -6.86 19.96
CA GLY A 12 -13.72 -6.72 20.86
C GLY A 12 -14.82 -7.74 20.54
N GLU A 13 -16.02 -7.27 20.23
CA GLU A 13 -17.17 -8.14 19.87
C GLU A 13 -17.20 -8.51 18.38
N ARG A 14 -16.41 -7.81 17.54
CA ARG A 14 -16.39 -8.05 16.10
C ARG A 14 -15.36 -9.10 15.72
N VAL A 15 -15.73 -9.93 14.74
CA VAL A 15 -14.80 -10.83 14.05
C VAL A 15 -14.56 -10.25 12.65
N ILE A 16 -13.29 -9.99 12.33
CA ILE A 16 -12.86 -9.59 11.00
C ILE A 16 -12.24 -10.81 10.34
N ALA A 17 -12.82 -11.26 9.25
CA ALA A 17 -12.35 -12.39 8.48
C ALA A 17 -12.23 -12.00 7.00
N ALA A 18 -11.24 -12.57 6.31
CA ALA A 18 -11.08 -12.41 4.88
C ALA A 18 -10.48 -13.68 4.28
N ARG A 19 -11.09 -14.13 3.17
CA ARG A 19 -10.59 -15.29 2.41
C ARG A 19 -10.67 -14.99 0.92
N PHE A 20 -9.50 -14.76 0.31
CA PHE A 20 -9.39 -14.51 -1.13
C PHE A 20 -7.96 -14.72 -1.62
N THR A 21 -7.81 -14.83 -2.94
CA THR A 21 -6.51 -14.79 -3.60
C THR A 21 -6.47 -13.53 -4.48
N ALA A 22 -5.49 -12.66 -4.23
CA ALA A 22 -5.21 -11.52 -5.08
C ALA A 22 -4.21 -11.93 -6.16
N GLY A 23 -4.61 -11.74 -7.43
CA GLY A 23 -3.77 -11.99 -8.59
C GLY A 23 -2.76 -10.87 -8.87
N PRO A 24 -2.09 -10.89 -10.04
CA PRO A 24 -1.34 -9.74 -10.52
C PRO A 24 -2.28 -8.56 -10.82
N GLY A 25 -1.78 -7.34 -10.66
CA GLY A 25 -2.56 -6.11 -10.83
C GLY A 25 -3.08 -5.55 -9.51
N LEU A 26 -4.24 -4.89 -9.53
CA LEU A 26 -4.82 -4.23 -8.37
C LEU A 26 -6.09 -4.94 -7.91
N THR A 27 -6.04 -5.50 -6.71
CA THR A 27 -7.21 -6.08 -6.02
C THR A 27 -7.77 -5.06 -5.05
N ALA A 28 -9.00 -4.60 -5.30
CA ALA A 28 -9.70 -3.68 -4.42
C ALA A 28 -10.46 -4.45 -3.32
N LEU A 29 -10.26 -4.04 -2.07
CA LEU A 29 -11.12 -4.38 -0.93
C LEU A 29 -12.18 -3.30 -0.83
N PHE A 30 -13.39 -3.60 -1.27
CA PHE A 30 -14.51 -2.68 -1.34
C PHE A 30 -15.56 -2.98 -0.27
N GLY A 31 -16.18 -1.96 0.29
CA GLY A 31 -17.23 -2.13 1.29
C GLY A 31 -17.42 -0.88 2.15
N PRO A 32 -18.43 -0.86 3.03
CA PRO A 32 -18.75 0.30 3.86
C PRO A 32 -17.63 0.65 4.84
N SER A 33 -17.65 1.90 5.33
CA SER A 33 -16.74 2.30 6.42
C SER A 33 -16.99 1.44 7.66
N GLY A 34 -15.88 1.03 8.32
CA GLY A 34 -15.98 0.15 9.48
C GLY A 34 -16.10 -1.35 9.17
N ALA A 35 -16.15 -1.78 7.91
CA ALA A 35 -16.18 -3.20 7.52
C ALA A 35 -14.89 -4.00 7.86
N GLY A 36 -13.84 -3.34 8.34
CA GLY A 36 -12.58 -4.01 8.71
C GLY A 36 -11.51 -4.03 7.62
N LYS A 37 -11.70 -3.31 6.50
CA LYS A 37 -10.75 -3.28 5.37
C LYS A 37 -9.32 -2.89 5.78
N THR A 38 -9.17 -1.80 6.54
CA THR A 38 -7.88 -1.37 7.13
C THR A 38 -7.28 -2.43 8.03
N SER A 39 -8.12 -3.14 8.81
CA SER A 39 -7.63 -4.23 9.68
C SER A 39 -7.09 -5.39 8.87
N ILE A 40 -7.71 -5.73 7.73
CA ILE A 40 -7.20 -6.74 6.79
C ILE A 40 -5.83 -6.30 6.25
N LEU A 41 -5.69 -5.05 5.77
CA LEU A 41 -4.40 -4.53 5.33
C LEU A 41 -3.34 -4.59 6.44
N ASN A 42 -3.71 -4.17 7.66
CA ASN A 42 -2.82 -4.21 8.81
C ASN A 42 -2.38 -5.64 9.17
N MET A 43 -3.26 -6.62 9.01
CA MET A 43 -2.90 -8.03 9.18
C MET A 43 -1.92 -8.49 8.10
N VAL A 44 -2.13 -8.11 6.86
CA VAL A 44 -1.20 -8.42 5.75
C VAL A 44 0.15 -7.73 5.95
N ALA A 45 0.16 -6.49 6.43
CA ALA A 45 1.38 -5.74 6.75
C ALA A 45 2.15 -6.25 7.96
N GLY A 46 1.52 -7.08 8.83
CA GLY A 46 2.10 -7.51 10.10
C GLY A 46 1.97 -6.49 11.24
N LEU A 47 1.19 -5.44 11.03
CA LEU A 47 0.89 -4.42 12.05
C LEU A 47 -0.20 -4.88 13.02
N LEU A 48 -0.98 -5.85 12.62
CA LEU A 48 -1.98 -6.54 13.42
C LEU A 48 -1.82 -8.05 13.21
N ARG A 49 -1.68 -8.80 14.29
CA ARG A 49 -1.54 -10.25 14.19
C ARG A 49 -2.92 -10.90 14.00
N PRO A 50 -3.15 -11.77 12.98
CA PRO A 50 -4.33 -12.61 12.92
C PRO A 50 -4.42 -13.59 14.11
N ASP A 51 -5.62 -14.00 14.50
CA ASP A 51 -5.80 -15.05 15.51
C ASP A 51 -5.60 -16.43 14.88
N ARG A 52 -6.01 -16.58 13.61
CA ARG A 52 -5.88 -17.84 12.87
C ARG A 52 -5.82 -17.62 11.36
N GLY A 53 -5.41 -18.65 10.65
CA GLY A 53 -5.34 -18.68 9.19
C GLY A 53 -3.93 -18.54 8.64
N HIS A 54 -3.81 -18.01 7.42
CA HIS A 54 -2.52 -17.82 6.78
C HIS A 54 -2.52 -16.60 5.83
N ILE A 55 -1.32 -16.08 5.59
CA ILE A 55 -1.01 -15.08 4.56
C ILE A 55 0.22 -15.56 3.80
N ARG A 56 0.11 -15.72 2.48
CA ARG A 56 1.20 -16.13 1.59
C ARG A 56 1.34 -15.17 0.44
N VAL A 57 2.58 -14.94 0.02
CA VAL A 57 2.93 -14.12 -1.15
C VAL A 57 3.84 -14.95 -2.05
N GLY A 58 3.32 -15.41 -3.19
CA GLY A 58 3.98 -16.42 -4.00
C GLY A 58 4.25 -17.69 -3.18
N ALA A 59 5.50 -18.11 -3.11
CA ALA A 59 5.92 -19.28 -2.32
C ALA A 59 6.24 -18.95 -0.84
N ARG A 60 6.21 -17.65 -0.45
CA ARG A 60 6.63 -17.19 0.87
C ARG A 60 5.44 -17.05 1.82
N THR A 61 5.51 -17.72 2.98
CA THR A 61 4.53 -17.57 4.06
C THR A 61 4.91 -16.37 4.92
N LEU A 62 3.98 -15.41 5.07
CA LEU A 62 4.14 -14.26 5.95
C LEU A 62 3.54 -14.52 7.33
N PHE A 63 2.44 -15.28 7.38
CA PHE A 63 1.75 -15.68 8.60
C PHE A 63 1.13 -17.08 8.43
N GLY A 64 1.12 -17.90 9.49
CA GLY A 64 0.51 -19.23 9.53
C GLY A 64 1.54 -20.37 9.50
N GLY A 65 1.12 -21.58 9.93
CA GLY A 65 2.02 -22.74 9.96
C GLY A 65 3.24 -22.58 10.88
N GLY A 66 3.13 -21.80 11.96
CA GLY A 66 4.24 -21.51 12.88
C GLY A 66 5.09 -20.30 12.48
N VAL A 67 4.80 -19.66 11.33
CA VAL A 67 5.48 -18.45 10.85
C VAL A 67 4.66 -17.23 11.23
N ASP A 68 5.34 -16.16 11.69
CA ASP A 68 4.76 -14.83 11.89
C ASP A 68 5.87 -13.81 11.62
N LEU A 69 6.00 -13.36 10.37
CA LEU A 69 7.04 -12.41 9.99
C LEU A 69 6.69 -11.02 10.51
N PRO A 70 7.65 -10.31 11.13
CA PRO A 70 7.45 -8.92 11.53
C PRO A 70 7.29 -8.01 10.30
N PRO A 71 6.72 -6.80 10.43
CA PRO A 71 6.39 -5.91 9.31
C PRO A 71 7.58 -5.64 8.38
N GLU A 72 8.76 -5.39 8.92
CA GLU A 72 9.98 -5.08 8.17
C GLU A 72 10.45 -6.25 7.30
N ALA A 73 10.14 -7.49 7.69
CA ALA A 73 10.50 -8.70 6.94
C ALA A 73 9.47 -9.08 5.87
N ARG A 74 8.29 -8.42 5.82
CA ARG A 74 7.23 -8.75 4.86
C ARG A 74 7.46 -8.19 3.46
N ARG A 75 8.43 -7.30 3.29
CA ARG A 75 8.80 -6.69 2.01
C ARG A 75 7.59 -6.03 1.31
N THR A 76 6.75 -5.36 2.09
CA THR A 76 5.60 -4.61 1.61
C THR A 76 5.83 -3.11 1.64
N GLY A 77 5.33 -2.40 0.63
CA GLY A 77 5.18 -0.96 0.67
C GLY A 77 3.78 -0.61 1.17
N TYR A 78 3.67 0.15 2.26
CA TYR A 78 2.37 0.57 2.80
C TYR A 78 2.16 2.06 2.62
N ILE A 79 1.10 2.41 1.91
CA ILE A 79 0.63 3.78 1.73
C ILE A 79 -0.59 3.96 2.62
N PHE A 80 -0.42 4.74 3.71
CA PHE A 80 -1.47 5.06 4.67
C PHE A 80 -2.37 6.19 4.16
N GLN A 81 -3.58 6.27 4.64
CA GLN A 81 -4.56 7.30 4.31
C GLN A 81 -4.02 8.73 4.50
N ASP A 82 -3.25 8.98 5.56
CA ASP A 82 -2.62 10.26 5.88
C ASP A 82 -1.17 10.39 5.36
N GLY A 83 -0.72 9.45 4.52
CA GLY A 83 0.62 9.40 3.92
C GLY A 83 1.77 9.20 4.92
N ARG A 84 1.61 9.59 6.18
CA ARG A 84 2.58 9.44 7.30
C ARG A 84 4.00 9.86 6.93
N LEU A 85 4.15 10.99 6.25
CA LEU A 85 5.47 11.55 5.98
C LEU A 85 6.13 12.01 7.29
N PHE A 86 7.45 11.86 7.38
CA PHE A 86 8.21 12.37 8.52
C PHE A 86 8.23 13.90 8.51
N PRO A 87 7.53 14.60 9.40
CA PRO A 87 7.36 16.05 9.33
C PRO A 87 8.67 16.82 9.57
N HIS A 88 9.63 16.19 10.24
CA HIS A 88 10.95 16.71 10.57
C HIS A 88 12.03 16.36 9.53
N ARG A 89 11.63 15.82 8.36
CA ARG A 89 12.54 15.47 7.25
C ARG A 89 12.02 16.09 5.95
N ARG A 90 12.91 16.62 5.12
CA ARG A 90 12.58 17.06 3.77
C ARG A 90 12.15 15.88 2.89
N VAL A 91 11.52 16.17 1.75
CA VAL A 91 11.03 15.15 0.82
C VAL A 91 12.14 14.17 0.43
N ARG A 92 13.31 14.65 0.02
CA ARG A 92 14.48 13.79 -0.29
C ARG A 92 14.79 12.81 0.84
N ALA A 93 14.83 13.27 2.08
CA ALA A 93 15.14 12.42 3.23
C ALA A 93 13.98 11.46 3.59
N ASN A 94 12.73 11.83 3.30
CA ASN A 94 11.59 10.91 3.39
C ASN A 94 11.73 9.76 2.40
N LEU A 95 12.05 10.05 1.14
CA LEU A 95 12.22 9.06 0.08
C LEU A 95 13.40 8.12 0.36
N LEU A 96 14.55 8.68 0.72
CA LEU A 96 15.77 7.92 1.00
C LEU A 96 15.68 7.08 2.28
N TYR A 97 14.77 7.36 3.18
CA TYR A 97 14.63 6.59 4.42
C TYR A 97 14.37 5.10 4.14
N GLY A 98 13.39 4.80 3.30
CA GLY A 98 13.12 3.42 2.87
C GLY A 98 14.24 2.82 2.05
N PHE A 99 14.83 3.62 1.15
CA PHE A 99 15.91 3.22 0.26
C PHE A 99 17.16 2.74 1.03
N HIS A 100 17.56 3.45 2.09
CA HIS A 100 18.73 3.06 2.90
C HIS A 100 18.49 1.84 3.78
N LEU A 101 17.22 1.54 4.12
CA LEU A 101 16.84 0.37 4.90
C LEU A 101 16.65 -0.88 4.04
N ALA A 102 16.47 -0.72 2.72
CA ALA A 102 16.34 -1.84 1.81
C ALA A 102 17.70 -2.52 1.58
N ASP A 103 17.71 -3.86 1.54
CA ASP A 103 18.86 -4.58 1.04
C ASP A 103 19.17 -4.08 -0.39
N PRO A 104 20.43 -3.77 -0.73
CA PRO A 104 20.82 -3.39 -2.09
C PRO A 104 20.31 -4.37 -3.17
N ALA A 105 20.27 -5.67 -2.87
CA ALA A 105 19.77 -6.71 -3.76
C ALA A 105 18.26 -6.61 -4.03
N ASP A 106 17.51 -5.98 -3.13
CA ASP A 106 16.05 -5.82 -3.23
C ASP A 106 15.65 -4.50 -3.90
N ARG A 107 16.58 -3.60 -4.16
CA ARG A 107 16.34 -2.30 -4.81
C ARG A 107 16.19 -2.50 -6.32
N TRP A 108 14.96 -2.62 -6.77
CA TRP A 108 14.66 -2.78 -8.19
C TRP A 108 14.37 -1.44 -8.91
N MET A 109 14.33 -0.30 -8.18
CA MET A 109 14.13 1.04 -8.74
C MET A 109 15.17 1.99 -8.17
N ALA A 110 15.83 2.76 -9.04
CA ALA A 110 16.77 3.80 -8.63
C ALA A 110 16.03 5.04 -8.08
N PHE A 111 16.72 5.83 -7.26
CA PHE A 111 16.15 7.06 -6.68
C PHE A 111 15.66 8.04 -7.74
N ASP A 112 16.52 8.35 -8.73
CA ASP A 112 16.17 9.33 -9.78
C ASP A 112 15.06 8.81 -10.70
N GLU A 113 14.99 7.50 -10.92
CA GLU A 113 13.91 6.85 -11.64
C GLU A 113 12.58 7.02 -10.90
N ALA A 114 12.53 6.77 -9.59
CA ALA A 114 11.33 6.99 -8.78
C ALA A 114 10.90 8.46 -8.79
N VAL A 115 11.85 9.39 -8.68
CA VAL A 115 11.59 10.83 -8.72
C VAL A 115 10.96 11.24 -10.06
N ALA A 116 11.51 10.75 -11.17
CA ALA A 116 10.98 11.01 -12.51
C ALA A 116 9.62 10.36 -12.74
N PHE A 117 9.46 9.09 -12.33
CA PHE A 117 8.21 8.34 -12.43
C PHE A 117 7.04 9.05 -11.74
N LEU A 118 7.31 9.65 -10.57
CA LEU A 118 6.29 10.33 -9.76
C LEU A 118 6.14 11.82 -10.06
N GLY A 119 7.07 12.42 -10.84
CA GLY A 119 7.07 13.86 -11.15
C GLY A 119 7.28 14.72 -9.90
N ILE A 120 8.19 14.35 -9.00
CA ILE A 120 8.41 15.02 -7.70
C ILE A 120 9.79 15.69 -7.56
N GLY A 121 10.50 15.88 -8.68
CA GLY A 121 11.86 16.45 -8.68
C GLY A 121 11.96 17.81 -8.00
N GLU A 122 11.02 18.72 -8.29
CA GLU A 122 10.97 20.07 -7.72
C GLU A 122 10.58 20.10 -6.23
N LEU A 123 10.13 18.96 -5.69
CA LEU A 123 9.68 18.85 -4.31
C LEU A 123 10.78 18.42 -3.34
N LEU A 124 11.91 17.93 -3.84
CA LEU A 124 12.92 17.21 -3.05
C LEU A 124 13.44 17.99 -1.84
N ASP A 125 13.57 19.30 -1.95
CA ASP A 125 14.07 20.17 -0.88
C ASP A 125 12.95 20.80 -0.01
N ARG A 126 11.69 20.50 -0.33
CA ARG A 126 10.53 21.00 0.43
C ARG A 126 10.28 20.18 1.69
N TRP A 127 9.59 20.83 2.63
CA TRP A 127 9.12 20.18 3.85
C TRP A 127 7.72 19.61 3.63
N PRO A 128 7.34 18.47 4.27
CA PRO A 128 6.01 17.88 4.13
C PRO A 128 4.86 18.86 4.36
N ARG A 129 4.99 19.76 5.33
CA ARG A 129 4.00 20.80 5.67
C ARG A 129 3.74 21.82 4.54
N THR A 130 4.61 21.90 3.54
CA THR A 130 4.47 22.83 2.41
C THR A 130 3.97 22.16 1.15
N LEU A 131 3.69 20.86 1.24
CA LEU A 131 3.16 20.07 0.12
C LEU A 131 1.64 20.17 0.07
N THR A 132 1.09 20.15 -1.12
CA THR A 132 -0.34 19.88 -1.34
C THR A 132 -0.64 18.40 -1.03
N GLY A 133 -1.91 18.05 -0.83
CA GLY A 133 -2.29 16.65 -0.57
C GLY A 133 -1.81 15.67 -1.64
N GLY A 134 -1.97 16.03 -2.93
CA GLY A 134 -1.49 15.18 -4.03
C GLY A 134 0.03 15.05 -4.09
N GLU A 135 0.78 16.15 -3.84
CA GLU A 135 2.24 16.11 -3.74
C GLU A 135 2.69 15.21 -2.58
N ALA A 136 2.08 15.35 -1.40
CA ALA A 136 2.38 14.52 -0.24
C ALA A 136 2.09 13.03 -0.53
N GLN A 137 1.00 12.74 -1.24
CA GLN A 137 0.65 11.38 -1.62
C GLN A 137 1.67 10.77 -2.60
N ARG A 138 2.11 11.51 -3.63
CA ARG A 138 3.19 11.06 -4.54
C ARG A 138 4.49 10.78 -3.78
N VAL A 139 4.84 11.61 -2.81
CA VAL A 139 6.02 11.38 -1.95
C VAL A 139 5.86 10.13 -1.08
N ALA A 140 4.67 9.89 -0.52
CA ALA A 140 4.39 8.69 0.27
C ALA A 140 4.49 7.40 -0.58
N ILE A 141 3.96 7.43 -1.82
CA ILE A 141 4.11 6.36 -2.80
C ILE A 141 5.60 6.13 -3.12
N GLY A 142 6.35 7.19 -3.40
CA GLY A 142 7.78 7.10 -3.70
C GLY A 142 8.60 6.49 -2.57
N ARG A 143 8.31 6.87 -1.33
CA ARG A 143 8.94 6.26 -0.16
C ARG A 143 8.65 4.76 -0.05
N ALA A 144 7.42 4.34 -0.38
CA ALA A 144 7.05 2.93 -0.39
C ALA A 144 7.75 2.15 -1.51
N LEU A 145 7.80 2.70 -2.74
CA LEU A 145 8.46 2.06 -3.89
C LEU A 145 9.97 1.91 -3.69
N LEU A 146 10.63 2.95 -3.16
CA LEU A 146 12.08 2.95 -2.93
C LEU A 146 12.53 1.97 -1.83
N ARG A 147 11.60 1.40 -1.07
CA ARG A 147 11.87 0.30 -0.13
C ARG A 147 12.13 -1.03 -0.85
N GLY A 148 11.86 -1.12 -2.16
CA GLY A 148 11.97 -2.37 -2.91
C GLY A 148 10.88 -3.40 -2.55
N PRO A 149 9.59 -2.99 -2.53
CA PRO A 149 8.52 -3.88 -2.10
C PRO A 149 8.25 -4.98 -3.13
N GLU A 150 7.79 -6.14 -2.67
CA GLU A 150 7.24 -7.21 -3.50
C GLU A 150 5.77 -6.96 -3.87
N PHE A 151 5.06 -6.20 -3.04
CA PHE A 151 3.66 -5.81 -3.24
C PHE A 151 3.35 -4.52 -2.47
N LEU A 152 2.26 -3.86 -2.82
CA LEU A 152 1.81 -2.63 -2.19
C LEU A 152 0.48 -2.82 -1.45
N LEU A 153 0.35 -2.12 -0.33
CA LEU A 153 -0.88 -1.95 0.42
C LEU A 153 -1.24 -0.46 0.40
N MET A 154 -2.45 -0.13 -0.04
CA MET A 154 -2.94 1.24 -0.13
C MET A 154 -4.26 1.37 0.63
N ASP A 155 -4.25 2.12 1.71
CA ASP A 155 -5.40 2.31 2.59
C ASP A 155 -6.04 3.67 2.34
N GLU A 156 -7.13 3.69 1.58
CA GLU A 156 -7.88 4.89 1.18
C GLU A 156 -6.99 6.06 0.71
N PRO A 157 -6.04 5.84 -0.23
CA PRO A 157 -5.00 6.81 -0.54
C PRO A 157 -5.50 8.10 -1.18
N LEU A 158 -6.77 8.16 -1.60
CA LEU A 158 -7.36 9.30 -2.31
C LEU A 158 -8.41 10.05 -1.46
N SER A 159 -8.74 9.56 -0.26
CA SER A 159 -9.86 10.06 0.55
C SER A 159 -9.73 11.54 0.96
N SER A 160 -8.51 12.05 1.12
CA SER A 160 -8.23 13.43 1.51
C SER A 160 -8.02 14.40 0.34
N LEU A 161 -8.20 13.94 -0.91
CA LEU A 161 -7.88 14.71 -2.11
C LEU A 161 -9.15 15.27 -2.77
N ASP A 162 -9.05 16.48 -3.34
CA ASP A 162 -10.06 17.02 -4.23
C ASP A 162 -10.10 16.25 -5.58
N ALA A 163 -11.18 16.45 -6.36
CA ALA A 163 -11.43 15.67 -7.56
C ALA A 163 -10.30 15.77 -8.61
N ALA A 164 -9.69 16.94 -8.78
CA ALA A 164 -8.62 17.15 -9.76
C ALA A 164 -7.35 16.37 -9.35
N ARG A 165 -6.92 16.52 -8.09
CA ARG A 165 -5.73 15.84 -7.55
C ARG A 165 -5.93 14.33 -7.43
N ARG A 166 -7.18 13.89 -7.18
CA ARG A 166 -7.54 12.46 -7.17
C ARG A 166 -7.26 11.82 -8.52
N GLY A 167 -7.65 12.46 -9.63
CA GLY A 167 -7.38 11.99 -10.99
C GLY A 167 -5.89 11.79 -11.27
N ASP A 168 -5.05 12.73 -10.84
CA ASP A 168 -3.60 12.64 -11.00
C ASP A 168 -2.98 11.46 -10.25
N ILE A 169 -3.43 11.21 -9.01
CA ILE A 169 -2.91 10.09 -8.22
C ILE A 169 -3.44 8.76 -8.77
N MET A 170 -4.69 8.68 -9.24
CA MET A 170 -5.18 7.48 -9.93
C MET A 170 -4.32 7.12 -11.13
N THR A 171 -3.90 8.11 -11.94
CA THR A 171 -2.97 7.87 -13.06
C THR A 171 -1.62 7.31 -12.59
N VAL A 172 -1.08 7.78 -11.47
CA VAL A 172 0.13 7.19 -10.87
C VAL A 172 -0.10 5.74 -10.45
N ILE A 173 -1.26 5.43 -9.85
CA ILE A 173 -1.61 4.06 -9.43
C ILE A 173 -1.79 3.14 -10.64
N GLU A 174 -2.43 3.63 -11.72
CA GLU A 174 -2.54 2.90 -13.00
C GLU A 174 -1.15 2.55 -13.54
N ARG A 175 -0.22 3.51 -13.55
CA ARG A 175 1.16 3.26 -14.00
C ARG A 175 1.90 2.25 -13.10
N ILE A 176 1.69 2.28 -11.80
CA ILE A 176 2.24 1.26 -10.88
C ILE A 176 1.71 -0.13 -11.25
N ARG A 177 0.40 -0.27 -11.50
CA ARG A 177 -0.24 -1.51 -11.90
C ARG A 177 0.28 -2.00 -13.26
N ASP A 178 0.35 -1.13 -14.26
CA ASP A 178 0.52 -1.49 -15.66
C ASP A 178 2.00 -1.52 -16.10
N GLU A 179 2.82 -0.58 -15.62
CA GLU A 179 4.24 -0.49 -15.97
C GLU A 179 5.12 -1.29 -14.99
N LEU A 180 4.94 -1.10 -13.67
CA LEU A 180 5.76 -1.78 -12.65
C LEU A 180 5.25 -3.20 -12.35
N LYS A 181 3.98 -3.50 -12.66
CA LYS A 181 3.34 -4.82 -12.49
C LYS A 181 3.42 -5.35 -11.05
N LEU A 182 3.49 -4.43 -10.07
CA LEU A 182 3.43 -4.78 -8.65
C LEU A 182 2.00 -5.18 -8.28
N PRO A 183 1.82 -6.29 -7.57
CA PRO A 183 0.53 -6.59 -6.94
C PRO A 183 0.16 -5.50 -5.94
N VAL A 184 -1.09 -5.01 -6.00
CA VAL A 184 -1.60 -3.98 -5.11
C VAL A 184 -2.86 -4.49 -4.41
N LEU A 185 -2.91 -4.40 -3.08
CA LEU A 185 -4.15 -4.46 -2.31
C LEU A 185 -4.58 -3.02 -2.00
N TYR A 186 -5.73 -2.66 -2.48
CA TYR A 186 -6.25 -1.29 -2.46
C TYR A 186 -7.56 -1.23 -1.67
N VAL A 187 -7.62 -0.43 -0.64
CA VAL A 187 -8.86 -0.18 0.12
C VAL A 187 -9.51 1.09 -0.38
N SER A 188 -10.78 1.00 -0.75
CA SER A 188 -11.63 2.15 -1.03
C SER A 188 -13.09 1.86 -0.68
N HIS A 189 -13.84 2.91 -0.43
CA HIS A 189 -15.32 2.91 -0.37
C HIS A 189 -15.94 3.69 -1.54
N ASP A 190 -15.10 4.23 -2.44
CA ASP A 190 -15.54 4.97 -3.64
C ASP A 190 -15.60 4.02 -4.85
N ARG A 191 -16.80 3.80 -5.36
CA ARG A 191 -17.04 2.90 -6.48
C ARG A 191 -16.35 3.34 -7.76
N ALA A 192 -16.25 4.65 -8.02
CA ALA A 192 -15.60 5.16 -9.22
C ALA A 192 -14.08 4.91 -9.23
N GLU A 193 -13.44 4.97 -8.05
CA GLU A 193 -12.02 4.58 -7.92
C GLU A 193 -11.84 3.09 -8.24
N VAL A 194 -12.70 2.25 -7.67
CA VAL A 194 -12.63 0.79 -7.86
C VAL A 194 -12.86 0.42 -9.31
N ASP A 195 -13.87 0.98 -9.96
CA ASP A 195 -14.20 0.69 -11.37
C ASP A 195 -13.08 1.12 -12.34
N ARG A 196 -12.33 2.18 -11.98
CA ARG A 196 -11.21 2.65 -12.80
C ARG A 196 -9.92 1.87 -12.56
N LEU A 197 -9.61 1.53 -11.31
CA LEU A 197 -8.29 1.03 -10.93
C LEU A 197 -8.22 -0.50 -10.81
N ALA A 198 -9.30 -1.15 -10.37
CA ALA A 198 -9.25 -2.53 -9.97
C ALA A 198 -9.26 -3.51 -11.16
N THR A 199 -8.41 -4.52 -11.08
CA THR A 199 -8.47 -5.71 -11.92
C THR A 199 -9.31 -6.82 -11.27
N GLN A 200 -9.47 -6.75 -9.95
CA GLN A 200 -10.27 -7.67 -9.14
C GLN A 200 -10.90 -6.91 -7.99
N VAL A 201 -12.14 -7.25 -7.62
CA VAL A 201 -12.83 -6.68 -6.47
C VAL A 201 -13.18 -7.78 -5.48
N VAL A 202 -12.89 -7.53 -4.21
CA VAL A 202 -13.26 -8.36 -3.08
C VAL A 202 -14.17 -7.52 -2.18
N GLU A 203 -15.42 -7.95 -2.02
CA GLU A 203 -16.36 -7.28 -1.14
C GLU A 203 -16.10 -7.68 0.32
N VAL A 204 -16.09 -6.69 1.21
CA VAL A 204 -15.82 -6.86 2.63
C VAL A 204 -17.00 -6.28 3.42
N GLY A 205 -17.61 -7.08 4.31
CA GLY A 205 -18.64 -6.60 5.23
C GLY A 205 -20.04 -7.11 4.97
N GLU A 206 -20.19 -8.24 4.24
CA GLU A 206 -21.40 -9.07 4.31
C GLU A 206 -21.31 -10.15 5.38
#